data_cd0ac2e36b404ffa42acaaf3c1ebe250
#
_entry.id   cd0ac2e36b404ffa42acaaf3c1ebe250
#
_cell.length_a   1.000
_cell.length_b   1.000
_cell.length_c   1.000
_cell.angle_alpha   90.00
_cell.angle_beta   90.00
_cell.angle_gamma   90.00
#
_symmetry.space_group_name_H-M   'P 1'
#
loop_
_entity.id
_entity.type
_entity.pdbx_description
1 polymer ?
#
loop_
_entity_poly.entity_id
_entity_poly.type
_entity_poly.pdbx_seq_one_letter_code
_entity_poly.pdbx_strand_id
1 'polypeptide(L)'
;LLDLYTGKLQIIKTGSPATFIKRGNEVKIINSQSLPVGILKDVDFNVYEEYLEDGDILIMMSDGVLDANQRASNNEKWMKDIIKNINTVNPSSIANKILNIANEFSQDESKDDMTILVTKIWKTV
;
A
#
# COMPACT_ATOMS: atom_id res chain seq x y z
N LEU A 1 -8.19 7.03 8.22
CA LEU A 1 -9.33 7.94 8.05
C LEU A 1 -9.11 8.83 6.83
N LEU A 2 -10.08 8.87 5.92
CA LEU A 2 -10.09 9.78 4.78
C LEU A 2 -11.31 10.70 4.91
N ASP A 3 -11.05 12.00 4.96
CA ASP A 3 -12.10 13.02 4.86
C ASP A 3 -12.39 13.28 3.38
N LEU A 4 -13.57 12.89 2.93
CA LEU A 4 -13.97 12.99 1.52
C LEU A 4 -14.23 14.43 1.05
N TYR A 5 -14.43 15.38 1.96
CA TYR A 5 -14.63 16.78 1.61
C TYR A 5 -13.33 17.53 1.40
N THR A 6 -12.35 17.27 2.26
CA THR A 6 -11.05 17.98 2.22
C THR A 6 -9.98 17.21 1.47
N GLY A 7 -10.15 15.88 1.35
CA GLY A 7 -9.11 14.97 0.85
C GLY A 7 -8.03 14.68 1.90
N LYS A 8 -8.21 15.11 3.15
CA LYS A 8 -7.25 14.84 4.22
C LYS A 8 -7.24 13.35 4.57
N LEU A 9 -6.09 12.73 4.42
CA LEU A 9 -5.82 11.35 4.80
C LEU A 9 -5.02 11.33 6.10
N GLN A 10 -5.51 10.59 7.10
CA GLN A 10 -4.78 10.30 8.34
C GLN A 10 -4.58 8.80 8.45
N ILE A 11 -3.34 8.38 8.62
CA ILE A 11 -2.96 6.97 8.76
C ILE A 11 -2.21 6.79 10.09
N ILE A 12 -2.65 5.81 10.86
CA ILE A 12 -1.91 5.24 11.99
C ILE A 12 -1.55 3.81 11.60
N LYS A 13 -0.29 3.46 11.68
CA LYS A 13 0.20 2.14 11.32
C LYS A 13 0.96 1.52 12.49
N THR A 14 0.59 0.29 12.85
CA THR A 14 1.23 -0.48 13.91
C THR A 14 1.45 -1.90 13.42
N GLY A 15 2.69 -2.24 13.08
CA GLY A 15 3.05 -3.58 12.61
C GLY A 15 2.39 -4.00 11.30
N SER A 16 1.89 -3.05 10.50
CA SER A 16 1.22 -3.33 9.23
C SER A 16 2.15 -3.07 8.04
N PRO A 17 1.96 -3.76 6.90
CA PRO A 17 2.73 -3.52 5.68
C PRO A 17 2.63 -2.08 5.18
N ALA A 18 3.58 -1.67 4.33
CA ALA A 18 3.60 -0.34 3.73
C ALA A 18 2.31 -0.03 2.97
N THR A 19 1.92 1.24 2.99
CA THR A 19 0.84 1.81 2.16
C THR A 19 1.48 2.68 1.09
N PHE A 20 0.95 2.65 -0.12
CA PHE A 20 1.49 3.40 -1.25
C PHE A 20 0.47 4.42 -1.74
N ILE A 21 0.96 5.62 -2.08
CA ILE A 21 0.18 6.64 -2.79
C ILE A 21 0.85 6.87 -4.13
N LYS A 22 0.12 6.61 -5.23
CA LYS A 22 0.55 6.90 -6.59
C LYS A 22 -0.11 8.19 -7.05
N ARG A 23 0.73 9.18 -7.41
CA ARG A 23 0.34 10.45 -8.01
C ARG A 23 1.06 10.61 -9.35
N GLY A 24 0.36 10.41 -10.44
CA GLY A 24 0.98 10.33 -11.76
C GLY A 24 2.05 9.23 -11.82
N ASN A 25 3.28 9.62 -12.08
CA ASN A 25 4.43 8.70 -12.13
C ASN A 25 5.20 8.59 -10.81
N GLU A 26 4.81 9.35 -9.79
CA GLU A 26 5.43 9.28 -8.49
C GLU A 26 4.70 8.30 -7.57
N VAL A 27 5.48 7.58 -6.76
CA VAL A 27 4.95 6.66 -5.75
C VAL A 27 5.60 6.96 -4.42
N LYS A 28 4.77 7.33 -3.45
CA LYS A 28 5.14 7.57 -2.07
C LYS A 28 4.88 6.33 -1.24
N ILE A 29 5.80 5.98 -0.35
CA ILE A 29 5.68 4.86 0.58
C ILE A 29 5.40 5.41 1.98
N ILE A 30 4.38 4.85 2.63
CA ILE A 30 4.04 5.15 4.03
C ILE A 30 4.28 3.89 4.85
N ASN A 31 5.34 3.91 5.66
CA ASN A 31 5.75 2.77 6.47
C ASN A 31 5.23 2.88 7.90
N SER A 32 5.13 1.72 8.56
CA SER A 32 4.97 1.66 10.00
C SER A 32 6.35 1.72 10.68
N GLN A 33 6.50 2.65 11.62
CA GLN A 33 7.68 2.71 12.49
C GLN A 33 7.41 2.11 13.87
N SER A 34 6.20 1.63 14.11
CA SER A 34 5.74 1.14 15.41
C SER A 34 5.60 -0.38 15.40
N LEU A 35 5.89 -1.00 16.54
CA LEU A 35 5.63 -2.42 16.76
C LEU A 35 4.12 -2.71 16.77
N PRO A 36 3.71 -3.97 16.49
CA PRO A 36 2.32 -4.37 16.58
C PRO A 36 1.72 -4.09 17.96
N VAL A 37 0.44 -3.72 17.98
CA VAL A 37 -0.31 -3.50 19.23
C VAL A 37 -0.31 -4.78 20.08
N GLY A 38 -0.05 -4.62 21.38
CA GLY A 38 -0.03 -5.73 22.34
C GLY A 38 1.37 -6.25 22.67
N ILE A 39 2.42 -5.81 21.97
CA ILE A 39 3.81 -6.16 22.33
C ILE A 39 4.33 -5.27 23.47
N LEU A 40 3.97 -4.00 23.47
CA LEU A 40 4.32 -3.05 24.52
C LEU A 40 3.06 -2.52 25.20
N LYS A 41 3.17 -2.18 26.51
CA LYS A 41 2.06 -1.62 27.29
C LYS A 41 1.73 -0.18 26.87
N ASP A 42 2.77 0.59 26.53
CA ASP A 42 2.65 1.98 26.09
C ASP A 42 3.23 2.09 24.67
N VAL A 43 2.39 2.41 23.69
CA VAL A 43 2.79 2.58 22.29
C VAL A 43 2.50 4.02 21.90
N ASP A 44 3.55 4.75 21.53
CA ASP A 44 3.39 6.05 20.89
C ASP A 44 2.94 5.85 19.45
N PHE A 45 1.77 6.40 19.12
CA PHE A 45 1.22 6.35 17.78
C PHE A 45 1.63 7.61 17.02
N ASN A 46 2.36 7.42 15.92
CA ASN A 46 2.59 8.49 14.97
C ASN A 46 1.44 8.54 13.96
N VAL A 47 0.77 9.69 13.88
CA VAL A 47 -0.24 9.96 12.86
C VAL A 47 0.47 10.51 11.63
N TYR A 48 0.39 9.79 10.53
CA TYR A 48 0.80 10.30 9.24
C TYR A 48 -0.36 11.05 8.59
N GLU A 49 -0.12 12.27 8.12
CA GLU A 49 -1.12 13.09 7.45
C GLU A 49 -0.69 13.44 6.03
N GLU A 50 -1.61 13.33 5.07
CA GLU A 50 -1.43 13.71 3.68
C GLU A 50 -2.74 14.30 3.13
N TYR A 51 -2.63 15.13 2.10
CA TYR A 51 -3.78 15.58 1.33
C TYR A 51 -3.78 14.90 -0.02
N LEU A 52 -4.81 14.09 -0.26
CA LEU A 52 -5.00 13.42 -1.54
C LEU A 52 -5.58 14.40 -2.56
N GLU A 53 -5.08 14.31 -3.78
CA GLU A 53 -5.50 15.12 -4.93
C GLU A 53 -6.36 14.29 -5.89
N ASP A 54 -7.02 14.98 -6.82
CA ASP A 54 -7.78 14.30 -7.87
C ASP A 54 -6.85 13.42 -8.72
N GLY A 55 -7.25 12.18 -8.93
CA GLY A 55 -6.46 11.19 -9.65
C GLY A 55 -5.48 10.38 -8.80
N ASP A 56 -5.27 10.72 -7.54
CA ASP A 56 -4.43 9.92 -6.64
C ASP A 56 -4.98 8.50 -6.46
N ILE A 57 -4.07 7.55 -6.34
CA ILE A 57 -4.38 6.14 -6.11
C ILE A 57 -3.72 5.70 -4.81
N LEU A 58 -4.55 5.32 -3.83
CA LEU A 58 -4.12 4.75 -2.57
C LEU A 58 -4.13 3.22 -2.68
N ILE A 59 -3.02 2.58 -2.32
CA ILE A 59 -2.84 1.13 -2.40
C ILE A 59 -2.41 0.60 -1.04
N MET A 60 -3.18 -0.33 -0.51
CA MET A 60 -2.91 -1.07 0.73
C MET A 60 -2.91 -2.55 0.42
N MET A 61 -2.07 -3.32 1.10
CA MET A 61 -1.95 -4.76 0.87
C MET A 61 -1.55 -5.50 2.14
N SER A 62 -1.82 -6.81 2.16
CA SER A 62 -1.30 -7.71 3.19
C SER A 62 0.18 -8.00 2.96
N ASP A 63 0.84 -8.51 3.99
CA ASP A 63 2.22 -8.98 3.94
C ASP A 63 2.41 -10.10 2.90
N GLY A 64 1.46 -11.02 2.74
CA GLY A 64 1.51 -12.02 1.69
C GLY A 64 1.70 -11.47 0.28
N VAL A 65 1.21 -10.25 0.00
CA VAL A 65 1.46 -9.57 -1.29
C VAL A 65 2.81 -8.87 -1.30
N LEU A 66 3.12 -8.11 -0.23
CA LEU A 66 4.35 -7.32 -0.17
C LEU A 66 5.60 -8.20 -0.14
N ASP A 67 5.55 -9.31 0.59
CA ASP A 67 6.67 -10.23 0.80
C ASP A 67 6.71 -11.40 -0.20
N ALA A 68 5.87 -11.36 -1.23
CA ALA A 68 5.80 -12.41 -2.25
C ALA A 68 7.15 -12.67 -2.95
N ASN A 69 7.96 -11.63 -3.15
CA ASN A 69 9.30 -11.77 -3.71
C ASN A 69 10.36 -11.94 -2.61
N GLN A 70 10.56 -13.18 -2.18
CA GLN A 70 11.55 -13.53 -1.16
C GLN A 70 13.02 -13.25 -1.58
N ARG A 71 13.26 -13.00 -2.87
CA ARG A 71 14.60 -12.67 -3.40
C ARG A 71 14.88 -11.17 -3.42
N ALA A 72 13.86 -10.34 -3.17
CA ALA A 72 14.06 -8.90 -3.12
C ALA A 72 14.85 -8.51 -1.86
N SER A 73 15.86 -7.69 -2.02
CA SER A 73 16.60 -7.12 -0.89
C SER A 73 15.79 -6.08 -0.12
N ASN A 74 14.77 -5.51 -0.74
CA ASN A 74 13.83 -4.54 -0.17
C ASN A 74 12.47 -4.68 -0.87
N ASN A 75 11.51 -5.29 -0.18
CA ASN A 75 10.18 -5.57 -0.70
C ASN A 75 9.37 -4.30 -1.00
N GLU A 76 9.52 -3.26 -0.19
CA GLU A 76 8.82 -1.99 -0.41
C GLU A 76 9.31 -1.30 -1.69
N LYS A 77 10.63 -1.31 -1.92
CA LYS A 77 11.22 -0.77 -3.14
C LYS A 77 10.77 -1.57 -4.36
N TRP A 78 10.81 -2.89 -4.29
CA TRP A 78 10.34 -3.77 -5.34
C TRP A 78 8.88 -3.48 -5.69
N MET A 79 7.99 -3.39 -4.70
CA MET A 79 6.57 -3.09 -4.91
C MET A 79 6.38 -1.67 -5.47
N LYS A 80 7.12 -0.69 -4.97
CA LYS A 80 7.11 0.68 -5.50
C LYS A 80 7.43 0.71 -7.00
N ASP A 81 8.45 -0.05 -7.43
CA ASP A 81 8.85 -0.10 -8.83
C ASP A 81 7.75 -0.76 -9.70
N ILE A 82 7.08 -1.79 -9.20
CA ILE A 82 5.91 -2.38 -9.87
C ILE A 82 4.80 -1.35 -10.03
N ILE A 83 4.40 -0.70 -8.94
CA ILE A 83 3.31 0.29 -8.94
C ILE A 83 3.63 1.46 -9.87
N LYS A 84 4.88 1.92 -9.89
CA LYS A 84 5.34 2.99 -10.78
C LYS A 84 5.14 2.65 -12.24
N ASN A 85 5.40 1.41 -12.64
CA ASN A 85 5.32 0.94 -14.02
C ASN A 85 3.90 0.55 -14.48
N ILE A 86 2.90 0.60 -13.60
CA ILE A 86 1.51 0.36 -13.96
C ILE A 86 0.93 1.62 -14.62
N ASN A 87 0.56 1.51 -15.90
CA ASN A 87 0.05 2.65 -16.69
C ASN A 87 -1.47 2.83 -16.62
N THR A 88 -2.22 1.83 -16.16
CA THR A 88 -3.68 1.96 -16.00
C THR A 88 -4.01 2.78 -14.74
N VAL A 89 -5.13 3.49 -14.81
CA VAL A 89 -5.71 4.23 -13.66
C VAL A 89 -6.99 3.56 -13.12
N ASN A 90 -7.34 2.38 -13.65
CA ASN A 90 -8.47 1.61 -13.18
C ASN A 90 -8.08 0.80 -11.92
N PRO A 91 -8.74 1.00 -10.77
CA PRO A 91 -8.36 0.34 -9.52
C PRO A 91 -8.38 -1.18 -9.60
N SER A 92 -9.39 -1.76 -10.23
CA SER A 92 -9.50 -3.22 -10.38
C SER A 92 -8.37 -3.79 -11.24
N SER A 93 -8.01 -3.10 -12.32
CA SER A 93 -6.89 -3.51 -13.18
C SER A 93 -5.55 -3.41 -12.46
N ILE A 94 -5.35 -2.40 -11.62
CA ILE A 94 -4.15 -2.25 -10.79
C ILE A 94 -4.05 -3.41 -9.80
N ALA A 95 -5.13 -3.67 -9.05
CA ALA A 95 -5.18 -4.75 -8.08
C ALA A 95 -4.86 -6.10 -8.71
N ASN A 96 -5.49 -6.43 -9.83
CA ASN A 96 -5.25 -7.68 -10.55
C ASN A 96 -3.82 -7.82 -11.06
N LYS A 97 -3.23 -6.74 -11.59
CA LYS A 97 -1.83 -6.77 -12.04
C LYS A 97 -0.86 -7.03 -10.89
N ILE A 98 -1.05 -6.36 -9.75
CA ILE A 98 -0.19 -6.57 -8.58
C ILE A 98 -0.34 -8.00 -8.05
N LEU A 99 -1.59 -8.51 -7.92
CA LEU A 99 -1.82 -9.87 -7.45
C LEU A 99 -1.23 -10.92 -8.39
N ASN A 100 -1.33 -10.73 -9.71
CA ASN A 100 -0.73 -11.66 -10.67
C ASN A 100 0.80 -11.70 -10.53
N ILE A 101 1.44 -10.53 -10.43
CA ILE A 101 2.89 -10.46 -10.22
C ILE A 101 3.28 -11.11 -8.89
N ALA A 102 2.58 -10.81 -7.79
CA ALA A 102 2.83 -11.41 -6.50
C ALA A 102 2.70 -12.95 -6.55
N ASN A 103 1.67 -13.46 -7.22
CA ASN A 103 1.48 -14.91 -7.40
C ASN A 103 2.59 -15.57 -8.21
N GLU A 104 3.13 -14.89 -9.24
CA GLU A 104 4.25 -15.40 -10.04
C GLU A 104 5.54 -15.53 -9.22
N PHE A 105 5.77 -14.60 -8.29
CA PHE A 105 6.95 -14.60 -7.41
C PHE A 105 6.79 -15.54 -6.20
N SER A 106 5.57 -15.81 -5.76
CA SER A 106 5.29 -16.70 -4.64
C SER A 106 5.41 -18.16 -5.09
N GLN A 107 6.59 -18.76 -4.92
CA GLN A 107 6.92 -20.12 -5.42
C GLN A 107 6.64 -21.24 -4.43
N ASP A 108 6.15 -20.97 -3.22
CA ASP A 108 6.08 -21.96 -2.14
C ASP A 108 4.65 -22.43 -1.81
N GLU A 109 4.56 -23.69 -1.33
CA GLU A 109 3.34 -24.34 -0.84
C GLU A 109 2.73 -23.66 0.40
N SER A 110 3.50 -22.84 1.14
CA SER A 110 3.05 -22.05 2.27
C SER A 110 2.75 -20.59 1.86
N LYS A 111 1.82 -20.42 0.92
CA LYS A 111 1.36 -19.07 0.54
C LYS A 111 0.58 -18.45 1.69
N ASP A 112 1.02 -17.27 2.12
CA ASP A 112 0.22 -16.44 3.00
C ASP A 112 -0.94 -15.80 2.23
N ASP A 113 -2.01 -15.44 2.95
CA ASP A 113 -3.21 -14.84 2.35
C ASP A 113 -2.87 -13.49 1.69
N MET A 114 -3.29 -13.35 0.43
CA MET A 114 -3.04 -12.17 -0.37
C MET A 114 -4.30 -11.31 -0.49
N THR A 115 -4.24 -10.11 0.09
CA THR A 115 -5.30 -9.12 -0.02
C THR A 115 -4.72 -7.79 -0.50
N ILE A 116 -5.39 -7.13 -1.42
CA ILE A 116 -5.04 -5.80 -1.89
C ILE A 116 -6.29 -4.93 -2.01
N LEU A 117 -6.15 -3.70 -1.54
CA LEU A 117 -7.15 -2.65 -1.67
C LEU A 117 -6.57 -1.51 -2.50
N VAL A 118 -7.23 -1.17 -3.60
CA VAL A 118 -6.87 -0.04 -4.46
C VAL A 118 -8.02 0.94 -4.51
N THR A 119 -7.76 2.17 -4.13
CA THR A 119 -8.75 3.25 -4.11
C THR A 119 -8.26 4.41 -4.97
N LYS A 120 -9.03 4.83 -5.95
CA LYS A 120 -8.79 6.03 -6.74
C LYS A 120 -9.61 7.20 -6.20
N ILE A 121 -8.99 8.34 -6.08
CA ILE A 121 -9.63 9.57 -5.61
C ILE A 121 -10.15 10.34 -6.82
N TRP A 122 -11.43 10.71 -6.76
CA TRP A 122 -12.05 11.66 -7.68
C TRP A 122 -12.58 12.84 -6.88
N LYS A 123 -12.15 14.03 -7.25
CA LYS A 123 -12.75 15.25 -6.72
C LYS A 123 -13.81 15.75 -7.71
N THR A 124 -15.06 15.71 -7.32
CA THR A 124 -16.13 16.41 -8.04
C THR A 124 -15.99 17.91 -7.79
N VAL A 125 -15.91 18.64 -8.85
CA VAL A 125 -15.88 20.11 -8.82
C VAL A 125 -17.28 20.63 -8.47
#